data_548c13a6688c80f2e29c65c51e071bcd
#
_entry.id   548c13a6688c80f2e29c65c51e071bcd
#
_cell.length_a   1.000
_cell.length_b   1.000
_cell.length_c   1.000
_cell.angle_alpha   90.00
_cell.angle_beta   90.00
_cell.angle_gamma   90.00
#
_symmetry.space_group_name_H-M   'P 1'
#
loop_
_entity.id
_entity.type
_entity.pdbx_description
1 polymer ?
#
loop_
_entity_poly.entity_id
_entity_poly.type
_entity_poly.pdbx_seq_one_letter_code
_entity_poly.pdbx_strand_id
1 'polypeptide(L)'
;MNRKRIRQSVPGGSWKDWDDDLRLPCHKKTSGKGYRAVYGRMEWDKPSPTITTQYYGYGNGRFGHPEQNRALSMREGALLQSFPNDYQFLDPEHQETNRSIGVHIGNAVPVELGRAIGTSILNHLHNLGVE
;
A
#
# COMPACT_ATOMS: atom_id res chain seq x y z
N MET A 1 -10.74 12.42 -14.25
CA MET A 1 -10.09 11.37 -15.05
C MET A 1 -9.86 10.07 -14.25
N ASN A 2 -9.17 10.08 -13.10
CA ASN A 2 -8.90 8.87 -12.29
C ASN A 2 -10.16 8.10 -11.87
N ARG A 3 -11.29 8.79 -11.63
CA ARG A 3 -12.55 8.14 -11.28
C ARG A 3 -13.11 7.24 -12.40
N LYS A 4 -12.92 7.61 -13.67
CA LYS A 4 -13.30 6.77 -14.81
C LYS A 4 -12.37 5.56 -14.91
N ARG A 5 -11.07 5.76 -14.71
CA ARG A 5 -10.05 4.72 -14.74
C ARG A 5 -10.29 3.64 -13.69
N ILE A 6 -10.51 4.04 -12.44
CA ILE A 6 -10.72 3.05 -11.38
C ILE A 6 -12.03 2.26 -11.55
N ARG A 7 -13.06 2.85 -12.16
CA ARG A 7 -14.29 2.12 -12.48
C ARG A 7 -14.11 1.02 -13.51
N GLN A 8 -13.17 1.16 -14.43
CA GLN A 8 -12.84 0.12 -15.41
C GLN A 8 -11.82 -0.90 -14.87
N SER A 9 -11.10 -0.56 -13.80
CA SER A 9 -10.14 -1.48 -13.22
C SER A 9 -10.84 -2.60 -12.49
N VAL A 10 -10.53 -3.82 -12.84
CA VAL A 10 -11.00 -5.04 -12.17
C VAL A 10 -10.05 -5.41 -11.02
N PRO A 11 -10.51 -6.13 -9.97
CA PRO A 11 -9.62 -6.70 -8.96
C PRO A 11 -8.49 -7.51 -9.61
N GLY A 12 -7.25 -7.31 -9.16
CA GLY A 12 -6.06 -7.93 -9.75
C GLY A 12 -5.59 -7.34 -11.07
N GLY A 13 -6.41 -6.50 -11.71
CA GLY A 13 -6.11 -5.84 -12.98
C GLY A 13 -5.26 -4.58 -12.83
N SER A 14 -5.03 -3.92 -13.96
CA SER A 14 -4.23 -2.70 -14.04
C SER A 14 -4.71 -1.80 -15.18
N TRP A 15 -3.96 -0.74 -15.49
CA TRP A 15 -4.23 0.14 -16.63
C TRP A 15 -4.33 -0.58 -17.99
N LYS A 16 -3.89 -1.82 -18.09
CA LYS A 16 -3.96 -2.62 -19.32
C LYS A 16 -5.38 -3.01 -19.67
N ASP A 17 -6.25 -3.08 -18.67
CA ASP A 17 -7.66 -3.46 -18.84
C ASP A 17 -8.54 -2.27 -19.24
N TRP A 18 -7.94 -1.07 -19.34
CA TRP A 18 -8.66 0.14 -19.72
C TRP A 18 -8.82 0.29 -21.23
N ASP A 19 -9.89 0.96 -21.61
CA ASP A 19 -10.05 1.48 -22.97
C ASP A 19 -8.90 2.42 -23.33
N ASP A 20 -8.58 2.48 -24.61
CA ASP A 20 -7.43 3.25 -25.12
C ASP A 20 -7.48 4.75 -24.82
N ASP A 21 -8.69 5.33 -24.72
CA ASP A 21 -8.93 6.73 -24.39
C ASP A 21 -8.59 7.07 -22.92
N LEU A 22 -8.64 6.07 -22.03
CA LEU A 22 -8.28 6.22 -20.61
C LEU A 22 -6.80 6.00 -20.35
N ARG A 23 -6.07 5.40 -21.28
CA ARG A 23 -4.62 5.17 -21.16
C ARG A 23 -3.85 6.48 -21.26
N LEU A 24 -2.83 6.59 -20.42
CA LEU A 24 -1.92 7.74 -20.45
C LEU A 24 -0.96 7.65 -21.64
N PRO A 25 -0.43 8.77 -22.14
CA PRO A 25 0.59 8.75 -23.21
C PRO A 25 1.79 7.87 -22.87
N CYS A 26 2.21 7.82 -21.60
CA CYS A 26 3.30 6.96 -21.14
C CYS A 26 2.96 5.46 -21.27
N HIS A 27 1.70 5.06 -21.10
CA HIS A 27 1.27 3.66 -21.26
C HIS A 27 1.33 3.18 -22.71
N LYS A 28 1.20 4.10 -23.66
CA LYS A 28 1.24 3.82 -25.11
C LYS A 28 2.66 3.68 -25.64
N LYS A 29 3.66 4.17 -24.91
CA LYS A 29 5.09 4.06 -25.27
C LYS A 29 5.62 2.66 -24.93
N THR A 30 6.60 2.19 -25.71
CA THR A 30 7.28 0.90 -25.46
C THR A 30 7.90 0.84 -24.06
N SER A 31 8.52 1.94 -23.60
CA SER A 31 9.11 2.06 -22.26
C SER A 31 8.07 1.98 -21.14
N GLY A 32 6.83 2.41 -21.37
CA GLY A 32 5.75 2.36 -20.37
C GLY A 32 5.17 0.97 -20.14
N LYS A 33 5.34 0.06 -21.10
CA LYS A 33 4.79 -1.31 -21.01
C LYS A 33 5.38 -2.12 -19.84
N GLY A 34 6.55 -1.74 -19.33
CA GLY A 34 7.20 -2.37 -18.18
C GLY A 34 6.51 -2.08 -16.84
N TYR A 35 5.85 -0.94 -16.69
CA TYR A 35 5.20 -0.51 -15.46
C TYR A 35 3.80 -1.13 -15.31
N ARG A 36 3.75 -2.42 -15.07
CA ARG A 36 2.50 -3.20 -15.05
C ARG A 36 1.67 -3.01 -13.78
N ALA A 37 2.30 -2.62 -12.68
CA ALA A 37 1.66 -2.60 -11.36
C ALA A 37 0.95 -1.29 -11.02
N VAL A 38 1.22 -0.18 -11.76
CA VAL A 38 0.58 1.10 -11.49
C VAL A 38 -0.90 1.08 -11.89
N TYR A 39 -1.71 1.86 -11.18
CA TYR A 39 -3.16 1.91 -11.36
C TYR A 39 -3.85 0.55 -11.18
N GLY A 40 -3.24 -0.36 -10.42
CA GLY A 40 -3.84 -1.66 -10.14
C GLY A 40 -4.84 -1.61 -9.01
N ARG A 41 -5.74 -2.57 -9.00
CA ARG A 41 -6.70 -2.81 -7.93
C ARG A 41 -6.30 -4.08 -7.17
N MET A 42 -6.38 -4.04 -5.85
CA MET A 42 -6.13 -5.21 -4.99
C MET A 42 -7.23 -6.27 -5.15
N GLU A 43 -6.95 -7.44 -4.63
CA GLU A 43 -7.89 -8.57 -4.54
C GLU A 43 -8.01 -8.97 -3.07
N TRP A 44 -9.21 -9.38 -2.63
CA TRP A 44 -9.44 -9.80 -1.24
C TRP A 44 -8.65 -11.05 -0.85
N ASP A 45 -8.60 -12.01 -1.74
CA ASP A 45 -8.03 -13.34 -1.46
C ASP A 45 -6.53 -13.44 -1.78
N LYS A 46 -5.85 -12.31 -1.99
CA LYS A 46 -4.41 -12.26 -2.24
C LYS A 46 -3.69 -11.35 -1.25
N PRO A 47 -2.43 -11.66 -0.95
CA PRO A 47 -1.60 -10.76 -0.14
C PRO A 47 -1.56 -9.36 -0.72
N SER A 48 -1.57 -8.36 0.16
CA SER A 48 -1.35 -6.96 -0.22
C SER A 48 0.01 -6.79 -0.90
N PRO A 49 0.12 -5.91 -1.90
CA PRO A 49 1.43 -5.46 -2.36
C PRO A 49 2.16 -4.74 -1.20
N THR A 50 3.49 -4.70 -1.27
CA THR A 50 4.30 -3.94 -0.33
C THR A 50 3.82 -2.50 -0.25
N ILE A 51 3.47 -2.06 0.95
CA ILE A 51 3.00 -0.69 1.19
C ILE A 51 4.19 0.27 1.02
N THR A 52 4.01 1.31 0.22
CA THR A 52 5.01 2.35 -0.05
C THR A 52 4.56 3.68 0.52
N THR A 53 5.44 4.68 0.53
CA THR A 53 5.16 6.02 1.08
C THR A 53 4.01 6.78 0.40
N GLN A 54 3.53 6.29 -0.75
CA GLN A 54 2.43 6.91 -1.51
C GLN A 54 1.30 5.92 -1.83
N TYR A 55 1.13 4.88 -1.03
CA TYR A 55 0.10 3.84 -1.21
C TYR A 55 -1.33 4.39 -1.31
N TYR A 56 -1.60 5.53 -0.73
CA TYR A 56 -2.89 6.22 -0.78
C TYR A 56 -3.18 6.89 -2.14
N GLY A 57 -2.26 6.81 -3.10
CA GLY A 57 -2.43 7.33 -4.46
C GLY A 57 -2.71 6.23 -5.47
N TYR A 58 -3.87 6.25 -6.12
CA TYR A 58 -4.28 5.23 -7.08
C TYR A 58 -3.28 4.99 -8.22
N GLY A 59 -2.54 6.02 -8.64
CA GLY A 59 -1.54 5.92 -9.70
C GLY A 59 -0.19 5.33 -9.29
N ASN A 60 0.05 5.10 -8.01
CA ASN A 60 1.38 4.82 -7.47
C ASN A 60 1.69 3.32 -7.29
N GLY A 61 0.76 2.46 -7.66
CA GLY A 61 0.91 1.00 -7.54
C GLY A 61 -0.42 0.27 -7.66
N ARG A 62 -0.50 -0.92 -7.10
CA ARG A 62 -1.72 -1.72 -6.98
C ARG A 62 -2.49 -1.39 -5.69
N PHE A 63 -2.75 -0.12 -5.46
CA PHE A 63 -3.37 0.37 -4.24
C PHE A 63 -4.84 0.79 -4.42
N GLY A 64 -5.47 0.40 -5.51
CA GLY A 64 -6.92 0.53 -5.67
C GLY A 64 -7.64 -0.43 -4.72
N HIS A 65 -8.65 0.09 -4.00
CA HIS A 65 -9.48 -0.73 -3.11
C HIS A 65 -10.17 -1.84 -3.90
N PRO A 66 -10.27 -3.08 -3.40
CA PRO A 66 -10.83 -4.21 -4.15
C PRO A 66 -12.23 -3.96 -4.72
N GLU A 67 -13.10 -3.27 -3.98
CA GLU A 67 -14.50 -3.03 -4.37
C GLU A 67 -14.79 -1.54 -4.63
N GLN A 68 -14.25 -0.65 -3.80
CA GLN A 68 -14.59 0.76 -3.85
C GLN A 68 -13.77 1.51 -4.92
N ASN A 69 -14.38 2.51 -5.55
CA ASN A 69 -13.72 3.29 -6.61
C ASN A 69 -12.80 4.39 -6.04
N ARG A 70 -11.82 3.97 -5.23
CA ARG A 70 -10.82 4.81 -4.58
C ARG A 70 -9.50 4.05 -4.36
N ALA A 71 -8.44 4.75 -4.03
CA ALA A 71 -7.24 4.13 -3.45
C ALA A 71 -7.49 3.69 -2.00
N LEU A 72 -6.54 2.98 -1.42
CA LEU A 72 -6.53 2.68 0.01
C LEU A 72 -6.56 3.97 0.84
N SER A 73 -7.27 3.94 1.94
CA SER A 73 -7.20 4.98 2.97
C SER A 73 -5.93 4.84 3.82
N MET A 74 -5.60 5.89 4.59
CA MET A 74 -4.48 5.84 5.54
C MET A 74 -4.64 4.70 6.54
N ARG A 75 -5.85 4.52 7.08
CA ARG A 75 -6.16 3.47 8.05
C ARG A 75 -6.02 2.07 7.46
N GLU A 76 -6.51 1.85 6.25
CA GLU A 76 -6.35 0.55 5.57
C GLU A 76 -4.87 0.23 5.33
N GLY A 77 -4.06 1.20 4.91
CA GLY A 77 -2.62 1.00 4.79
C GLY A 77 -1.93 0.70 6.12
N ALA A 78 -2.34 1.35 7.19
CA ALA A 78 -1.83 1.07 8.54
C ALA A 78 -2.18 -0.36 8.99
N LEU A 79 -3.43 -0.80 8.76
CA LEU A 79 -3.86 -2.17 9.07
C LEU A 79 -3.06 -3.21 8.28
N LEU A 80 -2.77 -2.94 7.00
CA LEU A 80 -1.91 -3.80 6.17
C LEU A 80 -0.46 -3.86 6.67
N GLN A 81 0.01 -2.81 7.34
CA GLN A 81 1.29 -2.78 8.08
C GLN A 81 1.17 -3.35 9.51
N SER A 82 0.05 -3.99 9.82
CA SER A 82 -0.27 -4.59 11.12
C SER A 82 -0.23 -3.61 12.31
N PHE A 83 -0.48 -2.33 12.09
CA PHE A 83 -0.74 -1.40 13.20
C PHE A 83 -2.04 -1.79 13.91
N PRO A 84 -2.11 -1.62 15.24
CA PRO A 84 -3.36 -1.79 15.98
C PRO A 84 -4.50 -0.93 15.40
N ASN A 85 -5.73 -1.44 15.47
CA ASN A 85 -6.89 -0.73 14.89
C ASN A 85 -7.17 0.63 15.57
N ASP A 86 -6.81 0.76 16.81
CA ASP A 86 -6.96 1.95 17.64
C ASP A 86 -5.70 2.85 17.67
N TYR A 87 -4.66 2.51 16.91
CA TYR A 87 -3.43 3.31 16.88
C TYR A 87 -3.72 4.73 16.40
N GLN A 88 -3.29 5.71 17.19
CA GLN A 88 -3.47 7.13 16.91
C GLN A 88 -2.24 7.68 16.20
N PHE A 89 -2.41 8.15 14.97
CA PHE A 89 -1.35 8.77 14.17
C PHE A 89 -1.30 10.30 14.32
N LEU A 90 -2.31 10.88 14.94
CA LEU A 90 -2.45 12.31 15.13
C LEU A 90 -2.19 12.64 16.59
N ASP A 91 -1.24 13.53 16.81
CA ASP A 91 -1.13 14.23 18.06
C ASP A 91 -2.10 15.43 18.02
N PRO A 92 -3.00 15.58 19.01
CA PRO A 92 -3.90 16.72 19.07
C PRO A 92 -3.19 18.09 19.07
N GLU A 93 -1.96 18.13 19.54
CA GLU A 93 -1.14 19.36 19.63
C GLU A 93 -0.34 19.65 18.35
N HIS A 94 -0.17 18.66 17.45
CA HIS A 94 0.59 18.81 16.23
C HIS A 94 -0.28 18.59 14.99
N GLN A 95 -0.27 19.57 14.08
CA GLN A 95 -0.98 19.46 12.80
C GLN A 95 -0.16 18.63 11.80
N GLU A 96 -0.37 17.32 11.83
CA GLU A 96 0.18 16.42 10.81
C GLU A 96 -0.66 16.47 9.53
N THR A 97 0.02 16.47 8.40
CA THR A 97 -0.66 16.38 7.11
C THR A 97 -0.94 14.93 6.74
N ASN A 98 -2.01 14.68 5.98
CA ASN A 98 -2.27 13.34 5.42
C ASN A 98 -1.06 12.78 4.67
N ARG A 99 -0.27 13.63 4.03
CA ARG A 99 0.95 13.24 3.33
C ARG A 99 2.02 12.75 4.30
N SER A 100 2.23 13.45 5.41
CA SER A 100 3.20 13.05 6.46
C SER A 100 2.83 11.69 7.04
N ILE A 101 1.58 11.52 7.45
CA ILE A 101 1.06 10.26 7.99
C ILE A 101 1.26 9.11 6.99
N GLY A 102 0.90 9.32 5.73
CA GLY A 102 1.07 8.30 4.69
C GLY A 102 2.52 7.89 4.47
N VAL A 103 3.46 8.85 4.54
CA VAL A 103 4.90 8.58 4.45
C VAL A 103 5.38 7.77 5.66
N HIS A 104 4.96 8.12 6.87
CA HIS A 104 5.33 7.39 8.08
C HIS A 104 4.82 5.95 8.06
N ILE A 105 3.55 5.74 7.71
CA ILE A 105 2.98 4.40 7.57
C ILE A 105 3.72 3.59 6.49
N GLY A 106 4.00 4.20 5.33
CA GLY A 106 4.69 3.53 4.23
C GLY A 106 6.15 3.16 4.51
N ASN A 107 6.82 3.91 5.39
CA ASN A 107 8.19 3.64 5.83
C ASN A 107 8.26 2.70 7.05
N ALA A 108 7.14 2.45 7.71
CA ALA A 108 7.13 1.62 8.89
C ALA A 108 7.46 0.15 8.55
N VAL A 109 8.19 -0.50 9.43
CA VAL A 109 8.27 -1.96 9.44
C VAL A 109 6.95 -2.49 10.00
N PRO A 110 6.30 -3.47 9.35
CA PRO A 110 5.09 -4.08 9.90
C PRO A 110 5.31 -4.57 11.33
N VAL A 111 4.41 -4.19 12.24
CA VAL A 111 4.56 -4.46 13.69
C VAL A 111 4.74 -5.95 13.98
N GLU A 112 3.94 -6.79 13.32
CA GLU A 112 4.03 -8.25 13.49
C GLU A 112 5.33 -8.83 12.91
N LEU A 113 5.87 -8.28 11.83
CA LEU A 113 7.18 -8.67 11.31
C LEU A 113 8.29 -8.30 12.29
N GLY A 114 8.24 -7.09 12.84
CA GLY A 114 9.20 -6.65 13.88
C GLY A 114 9.17 -7.57 15.10
N ARG A 115 7.97 -7.96 15.57
CA ARG A 115 7.80 -8.91 16.67
C ARG A 115 8.39 -10.28 16.35
N ALA A 116 8.10 -10.83 15.17
CA ALA A 116 8.62 -12.14 14.77
C ALA A 116 10.16 -12.16 14.73
N ILE A 117 10.77 -11.12 14.15
CA ILE A 117 12.24 -10.97 14.09
C ILE A 117 12.82 -10.82 15.51
N GLY A 118 12.26 -9.93 16.33
CA GLY A 118 12.70 -9.72 17.71
C GLY A 118 12.63 -11.00 18.54
N THR A 119 11.52 -11.73 18.47
CA THR A 119 11.37 -13.03 19.14
C THR A 119 12.41 -14.04 18.68
N SER A 120 12.69 -14.12 17.38
CA SER A 120 13.72 -15.01 16.84
C SER A 120 15.11 -14.69 17.37
N ILE A 121 15.46 -13.41 17.46
CA ILE A 121 16.74 -12.95 18.03
C ILE A 121 16.83 -13.29 19.52
N LEU A 122 15.78 -13.00 20.29
CA LEU A 122 15.74 -13.32 21.72
C LEU A 122 15.90 -14.82 21.98
N ASN A 123 15.19 -15.65 21.26
CA ASN A 123 15.32 -17.10 21.38
C ASN A 123 16.73 -17.58 21.06
N HIS A 124 17.38 -16.97 20.07
CA HIS A 124 18.76 -17.29 19.73
C HIS A 124 19.73 -16.92 20.85
N LEU A 125 19.59 -15.72 21.43
CA LEU A 125 20.42 -15.28 22.55
C LEU A 125 20.25 -16.17 23.78
N HIS A 126 19.00 -16.53 24.13
CA HIS A 126 18.75 -17.47 25.23
C HIS A 126 19.44 -18.83 25.01
N ASN A 127 19.42 -19.35 23.78
CA ASN A 127 20.08 -20.60 23.43
C ASN A 127 21.61 -20.51 23.55
N LEU A 128 22.18 -19.32 23.44
CA LEU A 128 23.61 -19.05 23.64
C LEU A 128 23.98 -18.75 25.09
N GLY A 129 23.00 -18.72 26.03
CA GLY A 129 23.22 -18.38 27.45
C GLY A 129 23.54 -16.91 27.68
N VAL A 130 23.15 -16.03 26.77
CA VAL A 130 23.26 -14.57 26.93
C VAL A 130 21.94 -14.09 27.54
N GLU A 131 22.02 -13.59 28.79
CA GLU A 131 20.92 -12.92 29.50
C GLU A 131 20.77 -11.45 29.09
#